data_ea0c785a407476b96cfce69fa324c5ba
#
_entry.id   ea0c785a407476b96cfce69fa324c5ba
#
_cell.length_a   1.000
_cell.length_b   1.000
_cell.length_c   1.000
_cell.angle_alpha   90.00
_cell.angle_beta   90.00
_cell.angle_gamma   90.00
#
_symmetry.space_group_name_H-M   'P 1'
#
loop_
_entity.id
_entity.type
_entity.pdbx_description
1 polymer ?
#
loop_
_entity_poly.entity_id
_entity_poly.type
_entity_poly.pdbx_seq_one_letter_code
_entity_poly.pdbx_strand_id
1 'polypeptide(L)'
;GEKVIPGNTSYNRRYYCVQLVNTFQGVPVAAYAEQLVGTKITGLTSGVTAYVDSILLPEDSERGNLTIYVNYLDSSTTNNSTQTFFDAEELACNEIITSGLLGNSSISVGAPFGLTLSNEAAQSGSSFTIQNGIYFIRGNFVNVEKETLILDQYGTDPSYRIGLFVNEEIITADLDETLNDNSQGFNNYAAPGADRLKISTSLIKKSLDDFDDGSFVELGTVVNGGLRTVSKKT
;
A
#
# COMPACT_ATOMS: atom_id res chain seq x y z
N GLY A 1 -11.29 25.10 -11.27
CA GLY A 1 -11.50 24.19 -10.16
C GLY A 1 -11.04 22.79 -10.53
N GLU A 2 -10.11 22.24 -9.78
CA GLU A 2 -9.59 20.89 -9.99
C GLU A 2 -10.71 19.89 -9.75
N LYS A 3 -10.93 18.99 -10.71
CA LYS A 3 -11.84 17.86 -10.54
C LYS A 3 -11.03 16.60 -10.40
N VAL A 4 -10.93 16.10 -9.19
CA VAL A 4 -10.59 14.70 -8.98
C VAL A 4 -11.86 13.88 -9.12
N ILE A 5 -11.87 12.89 -10.02
CA ILE A 5 -13.05 12.09 -10.29
C ILE A 5 -13.27 11.12 -9.11
N PRO A 6 -14.35 11.25 -8.33
CA PRO A 6 -14.57 10.45 -7.13
C PRO A 6 -14.63 8.93 -7.37
N GLY A 7 -14.89 8.51 -8.61
CA GLY A 7 -15.06 7.09 -8.98
C GLY A 7 -13.78 6.23 -8.91
N ASN A 8 -12.61 6.86 -8.79
CA ASN A 8 -11.33 6.13 -8.75
C ASN A 8 -10.73 6.03 -7.34
N THR A 9 -11.52 6.32 -6.31
CA THR A 9 -11.10 6.19 -4.92
C THR A 9 -12.00 5.22 -4.17
N SER A 10 -11.45 4.52 -3.19
CA SER A 10 -12.20 3.65 -2.29
C SER A 10 -11.72 3.82 -0.86
N TYR A 11 -12.68 3.77 0.07
CA TYR A 11 -12.42 3.80 1.49
C TYR A 11 -12.85 2.46 2.09
N ASN A 12 -11.93 1.81 2.81
CA ASN A 12 -12.19 0.58 3.53
C ASN A 12 -12.10 0.84 5.04
N ARG A 13 -13.25 0.88 5.70
CA ARG A 13 -13.33 1.06 7.16
C ARG A 13 -12.84 -0.16 7.93
N ARG A 14 -12.93 -1.37 7.34
CA ARG A 14 -12.48 -2.63 7.92
C ARG A 14 -11.47 -3.29 7.00
N TYR A 15 -10.25 -2.78 7.05
CA TYR A 15 -9.13 -3.35 6.33
C TYR A 15 -8.51 -4.42 7.22
N TYR A 16 -8.87 -5.68 6.97
CA TYR A 16 -8.43 -6.78 7.82
C TYR A 16 -6.93 -6.92 7.80
N CYS A 17 -6.34 -7.08 8.98
CA CYS A 17 -4.92 -7.27 9.15
C CYS A 17 -4.62 -8.47 10.05
N VAL A 18 -3.47 -9.09 9.80
CA VAL A 18 -2.99 -10.25 10.55
C VAL A 18 -1.55 -10.00 10.95
N GLN A 19 -1.28 -10.02 12.23
CA GLN A 19 0.05 -9.84 12.79
C GLN A 19 0.77 -11.18 12.86
N LEU A 20 2.00 -11.21 12.37
CA LEU A 20 2.86 -12.39 12.36
C LEU A 20 4.01 -12.21 13.33
N VAL A 21 4.57 -13.33 13.78
CA VAL A 21 5.86 -13.31 14.45
C VAL A 21 6.93 -12.80 13.48
N ASN A 22 7.87 -12.01 13.98
CA ASN A 22 8.92 -11.43 13.13
C ASN A 22 9.94 -12.46 12.62
N THR A 23 10.05 -13.60 13.29
CA THR A 23 10.98 -14.68 12.92
C THR A 23 10.25 -16.01 12.93
N PHE A 24 10.31 -16.73 11.82
CA PHE A 24 9.73 -18.07 11.70
C PHE A 24 10.81 -19.06 11.25
N GLN A 25 10.95 -20.17 11.98
CA GLN A 25 11.99 -21.20 11.74
C GLN A 25 13.42 -20.64 11.62
N GLY A 26 13.72 -19.59 12.39
CA GLY A 26 15.04 -18.95 12.41
C GLY A 26 15.28 -17.94 11.28
N VAL A 27 14.29 -17.67 10.42
CA VAL A 27 14.38 -16.70 9.33
C VAL A 27 13.46 -15.50 9.62
N PRO A 28 13.96 -14.25 9.49
CA PRO A 28 13.10 -13.07 9.56
C PRO A 28 12.04 -13.10 8.44
N VAL A 29 10.77 -13.06 8.83
CA VAL A 29 9.66 -13.11 7.85
C VAL A 29 9.68 -11.90 6.93
N ALA A 30 10.14 -10.75 7.42
CA ALA A 30 10.30 -9.52 6.63
C ALA A 30 11.18 -9.72 5.36
N ALA A 31 12.11 -10.66 5.38
CA ALA A 31 13.02 -10.89 4.26
C ALA A 31 12.33 -11.40 2.97
N TYR A 32 11.15 -12.01 3.10
CA TYR A 32 10.38 -12.52 1.97
C TYR A 32 8.93 -12.03 1.96
N ALA A 33 8.55 -11.18 2.88
CA ALA A 33 7.17 -10.74 3.06
C ALA A 33 6.60 -10.06 1.81
N GLU A 34 7.41 -9.29 1.06
CA GLU A 34 6.97 -8.63 -0.17
C GLU A 34 6.48 -9.62 -1.24
N GLN A 35 7.02 -10.84 -1.26
CA GLN A 35 6.58 -11.87 -2.20
C GLN A 35 5.18 -12.43 -1.86
N LEU A 36 4.69 -12.18 -0.65
CA LEU A 36 3.33 -12.57 -0.26
C LEU A 36 2.27 -11.68 -0.88
N VAL A 37 2.60 -10.43 -1.23
CA VAL A 37 1.64 -9.48 -1.82
C VAL A 37 1.14 -10.02 -3.15
N GLY A 38 -0.17 -10.05 -3.30
CA GLY A 38 -0.79 -10.60 -4.49
C GLY A 38 -0.97 -12.12 -4.48
N THR A 39 -0.64 -12.81 -3.37
CA THR A 39 -0.78 -14.27 -3.28
C THR A 39 -1.96 -14.68 -2.40
N LYS A 40 -2.43 -15.91 -2.60
CA LYS A 40 -3.44 -16.54 -1.73
C LYS A 40 -2.74 -17.30 -0.62
N ILE A 41 -3.17 -17.07 0.61
CA ILE A 41 -2.67 -17.75 1.81
C ILE A 41 -3.78 -18.56 2.49
N THR A 42 -3.39 -19.57 3.24
CA THR A 42 -4.30 -20.48 3.93
C THR A 42 -3.81 -20.72 5.35
N GLY A 43 -4.72 -20.61 6.32
CA GLY A 43 -4.47 -21.02 7.69
C GLY A 43 -4.53 -22.54 7.80
N LEU A 44 -3.45 -23.17 8.30
CA LEU A 44 -3.34 -24.62 8.34
C LEU A 44 -4.25 -25.26 9.40
N THR A 45 -4.66 -24.51 10.41
CA THR A 45 -5.58 -24.97 11.46
C THR A 45 -7.02 -24.57 11.17
N SER A 46 -7.25 -23.30 10.83
CA SER A 46 -8.60 -22.78 10.56
C SER A 46 -9.16 -23.25 9.23
N GLY A 47 -8.30 -23.52 8.24
CA GLY A 47 -8.70 -23.74 6.85
C GLY A 47 -9.25 -22.49 6.16
N VAL A 48 -9.15 -21.33 6.80
CA VAL A 48 -9.53 -20.04 6.23
C VAL A 48 -8.55 -19.64 5.15
N THR A 49 -9.04 -19.03 4.09
CA THR A 49 -8.19 -18.52 3.01
C THR A 49 -8.36 -17.02 2.84
N ALA A 50 -7.27 -16.37 2.51
CA ALA A 50 -7.26 -14.94 2.26
C ALA A 50 -6.28 -14.59 1.13
N TYR A 51 -6.50 -13.43 0.52
CA TYR A 51 -5.60 -12.82 -0.45
C TYR A 51 -4.82 -11.70 0.24
N VAL A 52 -3.49 -11.69 0.11
CA VAL A 52 -2.64 -10.65 0.69
C VAL A 52 -2.68 -9.42 -0.23
N ASP A 53 -3.16 -8.31 0.30
CA ASP A 53 -3.28 -7.05 -0.45
C ASP A 53 -2.04 -6.16 -0.26
N SER A 54 -1.55 -6.07 0.98
CA SER A 54 -0.34 -5.31 1.32
C SER A 54 0.31 -5.82 2.60
N ILE A 55 1.52 -5.35 2.85
CA ILE A 55 2.29 -5.66 4.05
C ILE A 55 2.73 -4.39 4.76
N LEU A 56 3.01 -4.52 6.03
CA LEU A 56 3.63 -3.50 6.86
C LEU A 56 4.79 -4.14 7.61
N LEU A 57 5.98 -3.62 7.37
CA LEU A 57 7.20 -4.15 8.00
C LEU A 57 7.23 -3.83 9.50
N PRO A 58 7.99 -4.58 10.31
CA PRO A 58 8.04 -4.37 11.76
C PRO A 58 8.44 -2.96 12.17
N GLU A 59 9.34 -2.32 11.42
CA GLU A 59 9.82 -0.95 11.64
C GLU A 59 8.75 0.12 11.43
N ASP A 60 7.78 -0.14 10.56
CA ASP A 60 6.68 0.77 10.24
C ASP A 60 5.42 0.47 11.05
N SER A 61 5.39 -0.69 11.71
CA SER A 61 4.25 -1.14 12.49
C SER A 61 4.23 -0.51 13.89
N GLU A 62 3.10 0.09 14.29
CA GLU A 62 2.89 0.66 15.64
C GLU A 62 3.16 -0.35 16.77
N ARG A 63 3.03 -1.64 16.48
CA ARG A 63 3.24 -2.73 17.45
C ARG A 63 4.56 -3.47 17.25
N GLY A 64 5.38 -3.08 16.28
CA GLY A 64 6.69 -3.70 16.02
C GLY A 64 6.62 -5.13 15.46
N ASN A 65 5.45 -5.57 14.95
CA ASN A 65 5.26 -6.87 14.34
C ASN A 65 5.01 -6.75 12.85
N LEU A 66 5.52 -7.71 12.07
CA LEU A 66 5.14 -7.84 10.68
C LEU A 66 3.62 -8.00 10.59
N THR A 67 2.98 -7.15 9.80
CA THR A 67 1.53 -7.17 9.62
C THR A 67 1.21 -7.33 8.14
N ILE A 68 0.38 -8.32 7.81
CA ILE A 68 -0.16 -8.48 6.47
C ILE A 68 -1.60 -7.99 6.46
N TYR A 69 -1.97 -7.21 5.43
CA TYR A 69 -3.36 -6.82 5.20
C TYR A 69 -3.97 -7.77 4.19
N VAL A 70 -5.16 -8.26 4.51
CA VAL A 70 -5.77 -9.37 3.78
C VAL A 70 -7.23 -9.11 3.42
N ASN A 71 -7.63 -9.70 2.29
CA ASN A 71 -9.02 -9.86 1.92
C ASN A 71 -9.38 -11.33 2.10
N TYR A 72 -10.20 -11.66 3.10
CA TYR A 72 -10.67 -13.01 3.31
C TYR A 72 -11.52 -13.48 2.13
N LEU A 73 -11.26 -14.68 1.64
CA LEU A 73 -11.92 -15.28 0.48
C LEU A 73 -12.97 -16.30 0.91
N ASP A 74 -12.56 -17.23 1.75
CA ASP A 74 -13.39 -18.34 2.18
C ASP A 74 -13.29 -18.51 3.69
N SER A 75 -14.42 -18.91 4.30
CA SER A 75 -14.48 -19.36 5.69
C SER A 75 -13.85 -20.75 5.84
N SER A 76 -13.66 -21.18 7.08
CA SER A 76 -13.17 -22.52 7.41
C SER A 76 -13.99 -23.59 6.71
N THR A 77 -13.29 -24.52 6.04
CA THR A 77 -13.89 -25.70 5.42
C THR A 77 -14.39 -26.73 6.45
N THR A 78 -13.94 -26.59 7.72
CA THR A 78 -14.27 -27.56 8.79
C THR A 78 -15.62 -27.26 9.43
N ASN A 79 -15.98 -25.98 9.60
CA ASN A 79 -17.18 -25.57 10.32
C ASN A 79 -18.04 -24.52 9.62
N ASN A 80 -17.58 -23.94 8.51
CA ASN A 80 -18.22 -22.86 7.75
C ASN A 80 -18.59 -21.60 8.58
N SER A 81 -18.04 -21.46 9.78
CA SER A 81 -18.34 -20.37 10.71
C SER A 81 -17.14 -19.51 11.03
N THR A 82 -15.93 -20.09 11.06
CA THR A 82 -14.70 -19.33 11.26
C THR A 82 -14.35 -18.55 10.00
N GLN A 83 -14.22 -17.24 10.13
CA GLN A 83 -14.02 -16.33 9.00
C GLN A 83 -12.65 -15.62 9.03
N THR A 84 -11.88 -15.79 10.09
CA THR A 84 -10.57 -15.19 10.28
C THR A 84 -9.55 -16.25 10.70
N PHE A 85 -8.28 -15.98 10.50
CA PHE A 85 -7.21 -16.81 11.03
C PHE A 85 -7.24 -16.86 12.56
N PHE A 86 -6.76 -17.97 13.10
CA PHE A 86 -6.62 -18.15 14.54
C PHE A 86 -5.32 -17.50 15.07
N ASP A 87 -5.28 -17.28 16.36
CA ASP A 87 -4.06 -16.97 17.08
C ASP A 87 -3.15 -18.21 17.10
N ALA A 88 -1.83 -17.98 17.06
CA ALA A 88 -0.80 -19.02 16.99
C ALA A 88 -1.02 -20.06 15.88
N GLU A 89 -1.47 -19.61 14.71
CA GLU A 89 -1.72 -20.47 13.55
C GLU A 89 -0.60 -20.34 12.52
N GLU A 90 -0.16 -21.46 11.97
CA GLU A 90 0.74 -21.48 10.82
C GLU A 90 -0.02 -21.14 9.54
N LEU A 91 0.58 -20.27 8.72
CA LEU A 91 0.05 -19.84 7.44
C LEU A 91 0.90 -20.39 6.29
N ALA A 92 0.24 -20.95 5.27
CA ALA A 92 0.86 -21.44 4.06
C ALA A 92 0.48 -20.58 2.85
N CYS A 93 1.39 -20.48 1.88
CA CYS A 93 1.16 -19.78 0.62
C CYS A 93 0.89 -20.77 -0.53
N ASN A 94 0.05 -20.36 -1.47
CA ASN A 94 -0.24 -21.14 -2.70
C ASN A 94 0.83 -20.99 -3.77
N GLU A 95 1.84 -20.15 -3.54
CA GLU A 95 2.94 -19.91 -4.45
C GLU A 95 4.28 -20.24 -3.77
N ILE A 96 5.30 -20.47 -4.58
CA ILE A 96 6.66 -20.68 -4.08
C ILE A 96 7.23 -19.33 -3.60
N ILE A 97 7.69 -19.28 -2.36
CA ILE A 97 8.35 -18.11 -1.80
C ILE A 97 9.85 -18.38 -1.76
N THR A 98 10.64 -17.51 -2.36
CA THR A 98 12.11 -17.63 -2.33
C THR A 98 12.67 -16.82 -1.17
N SER A 99 13.19 -17.49 -0.15
CA SER A 99 13.87 -16.80 0.95
C SER A 99 15.34 -16.55 0.56
N GLY A 100 15.66 -15.32 0.17
CA GLY A 100 17.02 -14.96 -0.26
C GLY A 100 18.12 -15.05 0.80
N LEU A 101 17.79 -15.34 2.07
CA LEU A 101 18.72 -15.29 3.21
C LEU A 101 19.51 -16.56 3.45
N LEU A 102 19.11 -17.70 2.92
CA LEU A 102 19.76 -18.98 3.17
C LEU A 102 20.17 -19.70 1.87
N GLY A 103 20.76 -18.96 0.93
CA GLY A 103 21.34 -19.58 -0.26
C GLY A 103 20.34 -20.33 -1.12
N ASN A 104 19.32 -19.66 -1.64
CA ASN A 104 18.29 -20.19 -2.54
C ASN A 104 17.31 -21.22 -1.92
N SER A 105 17.13 -21.25 -0.62
CA SER A 105 16.07 -22.05 -0.03
C SER A 105 14.71 -21.43 -0.40
N SER A 106 13.82 -22.24 -0.94
CA SER A 106 12.45 -21.85 -1.24
C SER A 106 11.48 -22.53 -0.28
N ILE A 107 10.43 -21.80 0.10
CA ILE A 107 9.28 -22.36 0.79
C ILE A 107 8.33 -22.90 -0.29
N SER A 108 8.08 -24.21 -0.25
CA SER A 108 7.22 -24.87 -1.24
C SER A 108 5.77 -24.47 -1.07
N VAL A 109 5.00 -24.59 -2.14
CA VAL A 109 3.55 -24.41 -2.12
C VAL A 109 2.91 -25.26 -1.03
N GLY A 110 2.09 -24.64 -0.18
CA GLY A 110 1.41 -25.31 0.95
C GLY A 110 2.27 -25.56 2.17
N ALA A 111 3.57 -25.29 2.14
CA ALA A 111 4.41 -25.31 3.32
C ALA A 111 4.23 -24.01 4.14
N PRO A 112 4.33 -24.07 5.49
CA PRO A 112 4.17 -22.90 6.32
C PRO A 112 5.30 -21.88 6.08
N PHE A 113 4.92 -20.62 5.89
CA PHE A 113 5.85 -19.50 5.76
C PHE A 113 5.91 -18.60 6.98
N GLY A 114 4.95 -18.68 7.88
CA GLY A 114 4.85 -17.80 9.02
C GLY A 114 3.86 -18.31 10.06
N LEU A 115 3.90 -17.70 11.23
CA LEU A 115 3.05 -17.99 12.37
C LEU A 115 2.35 -16.71 12.79
N THR A 116 1.05 -16.74 13.02
CA THR A 116 0.29 -15.62 13.58
C THR A 116 0.66 -15.41 15.04
N LEU A 117 0.50 -14.20 15.58
CA LEU A 117 0.73 -13.95 17.00
C LEU A 117 -0.18 -14.82 17.87
N SER A 118 0.25 -15.04 19.11
CA SER A 118 -0.47 -15.87 20.09
C SER A 118 -1.69 -15.20 20.71
N ASN A 119 -1.86 -13.89 20.49
CA ASN A 119 -3.01 -13.11 20.97
C ASN A 119 -3.35 -12.01 19.95
N GLU A 120 -4.64 -11.85 19.69
CA GLU A 120 -5.15 -10.77 18.85
C GLU A 120 -4.43 -10.62 17.49
N ALA A 121 -4.08 -11.75 16.89
CA ALA A 121 -3.36 -11.76 15.64
C ALA A 121 -4.19 -11.18 14.49
N ALA A 122 -5.47 -11.58 14.39
CA ALA A 122 -6.39 -11.10 13.36
C ALA A 122 -7.19 -9.89 13.87
N GLN A 123 -6.99 -8.73 13.24
CA GLN A 123 -7.62 -7.46 13.60
C GLN A 123 -8.13 -6.70 12.36
N SER A 124 -8.58 -5.48 12.57
CA SER A 124 -9.03 -4.59 11.48
C SER A 124 -8.40 -3.22 11.67
N GLY A 125 -7.77 -2.75 10.62
CA GLY A 125 -7.39 -1.37 10.43
C GLY A 125 -8.37 -0.65 9.49
N SER A 126 -7.93 0.47 8.94
CA SER A 126 -8.65 1.24 7.93
C SER A 126 -7.72 1.74 6.85
N SER A 127 -8.21 1.83 5.62
CA SER A 127 -7.41 2.26 4.48
C SER A 127 -8.19 3.11 3.49
N PHE A 128 -7.45 3.89 2.72
CA PHE A 128 -7.96 4.64 1.59
C PHE A 128 -7.11 4.33 0.36
N THR A 129 -7.73 4.01 -0.75
CA THR A 129 -7.05 3.63 -1.98
C THR A 129 -7.44 4.57 -3.11
N ILE A 130 -6.45 5.05 -3.87
CA ILE A 130 -6.64 5.68 -5.17
C ILE A 130 -6.24 4.67 -6.25
N GLN A 131 -7.04 4.57 -7.31
CA GLN A 131 -6.73 3.71 -8.44
C GLN A 131 -5.85 4.46 -9.44
N ASN A 132 -5.12 3.71 -10.27
CA ASN A 132 -4.35 4.28 -11.37
C ASN A 132 -5.25 5.03 -12.35
N GLY A 133 -4.73 6.11 -12.90
CA GLY A 133 -5.46 6.92 -13.88
C GLY A 133 -4.78 8.24 -14.20
N ILE A 134 -5.35 8.96 -15.16
CA ILE A 134 -4.90 10.30 -15.51
C ILE A 134 -5.83 11.31 -14.83
N TYR A 135 -5.23 12.13 -13.99
CA TYR A 135 -5.94 13.15 -13.21
C TYR A 135 -5.56 14.55 -13.69
N PHE A 136 -6.52 15.47 -13.68
CA PHE A 136 -6.25 16.86 -13.99
C PHE A 136 -5.91 17.61 -12.69
N ILE A 137 -4.64 17.94 -12.52
CA ILE A 137 -4.07 18.55 -11.31
C ILE A 137 -3.35 19.83 -11.71
N ARG A 138 -3.72 20.97 -11.14
CA ARG A 138 -3.07 22.28 -11.35
C ARG A 138 -2.83 22.64 -12.82
N GLY A 139 -3.81 22.36 -13.68
CA GLY A 139 -3.71 22.66 -15.10
C GLY A 139 -3.01 21.60 -15.96
N ASN A 140 -2.52 20.52 -15.35
CA ASN A 140 -1.78 19.44 -16.04
C ASN A 140 -2.51 18.10 -15.94
N PHE A 141 -2.37 17.27 -16.95
CA PHE A 141 -2.77 15.86 -16.91
C PHE A 141 -1.62 15.05 -16.28
N VAL A 142 -1.87 14.49 -15.11
CA VAL A 142 -0.88 13.76 -14.31
C VAL A 142 -1.26 12.28 -14.24
N ASN A 143 -0.34 11.40 -14.57
CA ASN A 143 -0.52 9.98 -14.33
C ASN A 143 -0.32 9.70 -12.84
N VAL A 144 -1.35 9.15 -12.20
CA VAL A 144 -1.31 8.73 -10.80
C VAL A 144 -1.38 7.22 -10.77
N GLU A 145 -0.46 6.59 -10.09
CA GLU A 145 -0.45 5.14 -9.91
C GLU A 145 -1.37 4.72 -8.76
N LYS A 146 -1.78 3.45 -8.78
CA LYS A 146 -2.57 2.91 -7.66
C LYS A 146 -1.76 2.97 -6.38
N GLU A 147 -2.33 3.59 -5.34
CA GLU A 147 -1.70 3.69 -4.02
C GLU A 147 -2.75 3.43 -2.94
N THR A 148 -2.36 2.65 -1.92
CA THR A 148 -3.20 2.39 -0.75
C THR A 148 -2.53 2.98 0.49
N LEU A 149 -3.23 3.87 1.16
CA LEU A 149 -2.80 4.52 2.40
C LEU A 149 -3.51 3.88 3.58
N ILE A 150 -2.74 3.38 4.55
CA ILE A 150 -3.26 2.91 5.82
C ILE A 150 -3.57 4.14 6.68
N LEU A 151 -4.84 4.29 7.07
CA LEU A 151 -5.27 5.39 7.92
C LEU A 151 -4.97 5.10 9.38
N ASP A 152 -5.54 4.01 9.90
CA ASP A 152 -5.22 3.47 11.21
C ASP A 152 -4.83 1.99 11.04
N GLN A 153 -3.72 1.59 11.64
CA GLN A 153 -3.20 0.23 11.48
C GLN A 153 -4.11 -0.80 12.14
N TYR A 154 -4.67 -0.46 13.30
CA TYR A 154 -5.50 -1.37 14.12
C TYR A 154 -6.80 -0.71 14.59
N GLY A 155 -7.31 0.29 13.86
CA GLY A 155 -8.50 1.05 14.21
C GLY A 155 -9.47 1.17 13.03
N THR A 156 -10.78 1.23 13.35
CA THR A 156 -11.85 1.36 12.35
C THR A 156 -12.56 2.70 12.37
N ASP A 157 -12.10 3.64 13.20
CA ASP A 157 -12.71 4.95 13.39
C ASP A 157 -11.74 6.12 13.09
N PRO A 158 -11.02 6.10 11.94
CA PRO A 158 -10.07 7.14 11.58
C PRO A 158 -10.74 8.51 11.44
N SER A 159 -9.94 9.57 11.69
CA SER A 159 -10.37 10.95 11.55
C SER A 159 -9.28 11.77 10.89
N TYR A 160 -9.30 11.82 9.54
CA TYR A 160 -8.26 12.46 8.72
C TYR A 160 -8.84 13.14 7.49
N ARG A 161 -8.13 14.15 7.00
CA ARG A 161 -8.21 14.64 5.62
C ARG A 161 -7.27 13.81 4.75
N ILE A 162 -7.74 13.34 3.61
CA ILE A 162 -6.99 12.43 2.72
C ILE A 162 -6.89 13.10 1.36
N GLY A 163 -5.70 13.10 0.79
CA GLY A 163 -5.48 13.72 -0.50
C GLY A 163 -4.13 13.39 -1.12
N LEU A 164 -3.92 13.93 -2.31
CA LEU A 164 -2.66 13.82 -3.02
C LEU A 164 -1.74 14.98 -2.60
N PHE A 165 -0.55 14.65 -2.15
CA PHE A 165 0.55 15.59 -2.11
C PHE A 165 1.12 15.72 -3.51
N VAL A 166 1.24 16.94 -4.01
CA VAL A 166 1.71 17.24 -5.37
C VAL A 166 3.08 17.90 -5.27
N ASN A 167 4.08 17.25 -5.80
CA ASN A 167 5.43 17.79 -5.91
C ASN A 167 5.73 18.16 -7.37
N GLU A 168 6.15 19.41 -7.59
CA GLU A 168 6.53 19.95 -8.88
C GLU A 168 8.04 20.24 -8.88
N GLU A 169 8.75 19.67 -9.83
CA GLU A 169 10.20 19.78 -9.94
C GLU A 169 10.58 20.10 -11.38
N ILE A 170 11.54 20.99 -11.56
CA ILE A 170 12.16 21.28 -12.87
C ILE A 170 13.35 20.34 -13.05
N ILE A 171 13.27 19.48 -14.04
CA ILE A 171 14.38 18.58 -14.43
C ILE A 171 15.17 19.26 -15.54
N THR A 172 16.43 19.54 -15.24
CA THR A 172 17.41 20.13 -16.16
C THR A 172 18.30 19.05 -16.77
N ALA A 173 19.08 19.38 -17.80
CA ALA A 173 20.05 18.48 -18.40
C ALA A 173 21.15 18.02 -17.42
N ASP A 174 21.41 18.79 -16.36
CA ASP A 174 22.35 18.39 -15.29
C ASP A 174 21.81 17.26 -14.39
N LEU A 175 20.47 17.17 -14.29
CA LEU A 175 19.79 16.11 -13.51
C LEU A 175 19.45 14.89 -14.36
N ASP A 176 19.25 15.09 -15.65
CA ASP A 176 18.91 14.03 -16.60
C ASP A 176 19.67 14.25 -17.93
N GLU A 177 20.75 13.52 -18.09
CA GLU A 177 21.60 13.60 -19.30
C GLU A 177 20.85 13.24 -20.59
N THR A 178 19.73 12.57 -20.53
CA THR A 178 18.91 12.25 -21.72
C THR A 178 18.25 13.51 -22.32
N LEU A 179 18.25 14.63 -21.60
CA LEU A 179 17.79 15.93 -22.08
C LEU A 179 18.85 16.65 -22.93
N ASN A 180 20.08 16.15 -23.01
CA ASN A 180 21.11 16.69 -23.91
C ASN A 180 20.80 16.35 -25.36
N ASP A 181 21.24 17.22 -26.26
CA ASP A 181 21.11 16.98 -27.69
C ASP A 181 21.98 15.74 -28.10
N ASN A 182 21.33 14.77 -28.73
CA ASN A 182 21.97 13.52 -29.17
C ASN A 182 22.47 13.55 -30.63
N SER A 183 22.47 14.72 -31.27
CA SER A 183 22.86 14.91 -32.66
C SER A 183 24.38 14.71 -32.90
N GLN A 184 24.85 13.47 -32.86
CA GLN A 184 26.27 13.14 -33.09
C GLN A 184 26.74 13.68 -34.43
N GLY A 185 27.91 14.33 -34.40
CA GLY A 185 28.53 14.90 -35.59
C GLY A 185 28.08 16.35 -35.93
N PHE A 186 27.27 16.97 -35.12
CA PHE A 186 26.85 18.36 -35.21
C PHE A 186 27.39 19.20 -34.05
N ASN A 187 27.48 20.52 -34.25
CA ASN A 187 28.03 21.44 -33.24
C ASN A 187 27.24 21.51 -31.92
N ASN A 188 26.00 21.07 -31.93
CA ASN A 188 25.11 21.07 -30.74
C ASN A 188 25.15 19.75 -29.96
N TYR A 189 25.95 18.77 -30.35
CA TYR A 189 26.07 17.50 -29.65
C TYR A 189 26.38 17.71 -28.17
N ALA A 190 25.60 17.06 -27.32
CA ALA A 190 25.65 17.18 -25.86
C ALA A 190 25.36 18.61 -25.32
N ALA A 191 24.80 19.51 -26.11
CA ALA A 191 24.31 20.79 -25.60
C ALA A 191 23.07 20.55 -24.71
N PRO A 192 22.87 21.30 -23.60
CA PRO A 192 21.70 21.22 -22.77
C PRO A 192 20.42 21.46 -23.57
N GLY A 193 19.47 20.54 -23.49
CA GLY A 193 18.15 20.67 -24.09
C GLY A 193 17.18 21.45 -23.21
N ALA A 194 15.90 21.40 -23.55
CA ALA A 194 14.86 22.09 -22.80
C ALA A 194 14.60 21.42 -21.46
N ASP A 195 14.48 22.22 -20.42
CA ASP A 195 14.05 21.77 -19.09
C ASP A 195 12.65 21.21 -19.14
N ARG A 196 12.35 20.26 -18.25
CA ARG A 196 11.05 19.60 -18.15
C ARG A 196 10.44 19.76 -16.78
N LEU A 197 9.14 20.05 -16.75
CA LEU A 197 8.37 19.99 -15.51
C LEU A 197 8.02 18.53 -15.22
N LYS A 198 8.49 18.04 -14.07
CA LYS A 198 8.11 16.74 -13.50
C LYS A 198 7.11 16.97 -12.38
N ILE A 199 5.95 16.32 -12.50
CA ILE A 199 4.92 16.34 -11.46
C ILE A 199 4.81 14.93 -10.90
N SER A 200 5.04 14.78 -9.60
CA SER A 200 4.86 13.53 -8.87
C SER A 200 3.79 13.70 -7.79
N THR A 201 3.09 12.62 -7.51
CA THR A 201 2.02 12.61 -6.51
C THR A 201 2.23 11.46 -5.54
N SER A 202 1.85 11.66 -4.28
CA SER A 202 1.75 10.61 -3.26
C SER A 202 0.49 10.79 -2.46
N LEU A 203 -0.12 9.67 -2.05
CA LEU A 203 -1.32 9.68 -1.24
C LEU A 203 -0.95 9.88 0.23
N ILE A 204 -1.45 10.94 0.84
CA ILE A 204 -1.16 11.28 2.23
C ILE A 204 -2.43 11.54 3.04
N LYS A 205 -2.31 11.40 4.36
CA LYS A 205 -3.32 11.82 5.34
C LYS A 205 -2.82 13.02 6.13
N LYS A 206 -3.73 13.93 6.47
CA LYS A 206 -3.51 15.07 7.33
C LYS A 206 -4.51 15.05 8.47
N SER A 207 -4.16 15.68 9.60
CA SER A 207 -5.14 15.89 10.67
C SER A 207 -6.29 16.77 10.19
N LEU A 208 -7.44 16.68 10.84
CA LEU A 208 -8.62 17.49 10.47
C LEU A 208 -8.36 19.00 10.60
N ASP A 209 -7.42 19.39 11.45
CA ASP A 209 -7.07 20.77 11.76
C ASP A 209 -5.88 21.32 10.94
N ASP A 210 -5.25 20.49 10.09
CA ASP A 210 -4.18 20.90 9.20
C ASP A 210 -4.75 21.42 7.89
N PHE A 211 -4.73 22.75 7.69
CA PHE A 211 -5.23 23.45 6.50
C PHE A 211 -4.12 24.01 5.62
N ASP A 212 -2.88 23.55 5.79
CA ASP A 212 -1.81 23.87 4.85
C ASP A 212 -1.98 23.05 3.56
N ASP A 213 -2.70 23.62 2.62
CA ASP A 213 -3.09 22.96 1.36
C ASP A 213 -2.25 23.44 0.16
N GLY A 214 -1.11 24.08 0.39
CA GLY A 214 -0.25 24.59 -0.70
C GLY A 214 0.13 23.55 -1.74
N SER A 215 0.44 22.33 -1.30
CA SER A 215 0.77 21.17 -2.14
C SER A 215 -0.19 20.00 -1.96
N PHE A 216 -1.36 20.21 -1.38
CA PHE A 216 -2.32 19.17 -1.05
C PHE A 216 -3.61 19.31 -1.84
N VAL A 217 -4.01 18.25 -2.53
CA VAL A 217 -5.28 18.16 -3.25
C VAL A 217 -6.18 17.18 -2.52
N GLU A 218 -7.18 17.70 -1.79
CA GLU A 218 -8.08 16.88 -1.00
C GLU A 218 -8.96 15.98 -1.85
N LEU A 219 -8.98 14.69 -1.55
CA LEU A 219 -9.82 13.67 -2.18
C LEU A 219 -11.05 13.36 -1.33
N GLY A 220 -10.90 13.40 -0.02
CA GLY A 220 -11.97 13.10 0.92
C GLY A 220 -11.58 13.34 2.36
N THR A 221 -12.58 13.40 3.21
CA THR A 221 -12.41 13.52 4.67
C THR A 221 -13.11 12.35 5.34
N VAL A 222 -12.44 11.71 6.28
CA VAL A 222 -13.02 10.67 7.14
C VAL A 222 -13.11 11.24 8.55
N VAL A 223 -14.27 11.09 9.19
CA VAL A 223 -14.50 11.53 10.56
C VAL A 223 -15.17 10.41 11.35
N ASN A 224 -14.52 9.96 12.42
CA ASN A 224 -14.99 8.84 13.26
C ASN A 224 -15.37 7.62 12.41
N GLY A 225 -14.49 7.24 11.48
CA GLY A 225 -14.70 6.12 10.56
C GLY A 225 -15.76 6.33 9.48
N GLY A 226 -16.37 7.52 9.41
CA GLY A 226 -17.36 7.86 8.39
C GLY A 226 -16.75 8.70 7.27
N LEU A 227 -16.80 8.20 6.02
CA LEU A 227 -16.36 8.96 4.86
C LEU A 227 -17.32 10.12 4.59
N ARG A 228 -16.77 11.30 4.51
CA ARG A 228 -17.46 12.50 4.01
C ARG A 228 -16.90 12.85 2.64
N THR A 229 -17.74 12.90 1.64
CA THR A 229 -17.36 13.38 0.33
C THR A 229 -17.13 14.87 0.38
N VAL A 230 -16.03 15.33 -0.18
CA VAL A 230 -15.82 16.77 -0.39
C VAL A 230 -16.83 17.24 -1.41
N SER A 231 -17.92 17.87 -0.95
CA SER A 231 -18.82 18.55 -1.86
C SER A 231 -18.12 19.81 -2.36
N LYS A 232 -17.74 19.85 -3.63
CA LYS A 232 -17.25 21.08 -4.22
C LYS A 232 -18.33 22.14 -4.13
N LYS A 233 -18.05 23.23 -3.42
CA LYS A 233 -18.74 24.49 -3.67
C LYS A 233 -18.25 24.97 -5.05
N THR A 234 -19.13 24.96 -6.02
CA THR A 234 -19.00 25.68 -7.29
C THR A 234 -18.85 27.17 -7.01
#